data_1a11d88a345568992f2fc1db7cd39be1
#
_entry.id   1a11d88a345568992f2fc1db7cd39be1
#
_cell.length_a   1.000
_cell.length_b   1.000
_cell.length_c   1.000
_cell.angle_alpha   90.00
_cell.angle_beta   90.00
_cell.angle_gamma   90.00
#
_symmetry.space_group_name_H-M   'P 1'
#
loop_
_entity.id
_entity.type
_entity.pdbx_description
1 polymer ?
#
loop_
_entity_poly.entity_id
_entity_poly.type
_entity_poly.pdbx_seq_one_letter_code
_entity_poly.pdbx_strand_id
1 'polypeptide(L)'
;MIKALAPVAALLISVSILLTGQGLQGTLLPVRASLEDFSTVSIGAMGAAYFFGFTIGCLRGGELMRRVGHVRVFLAMSALASAAPLLHGLIIQPIVWGSLRMLTGFCFAVLYVVIESWLNERASNQNRGIIFSSYAMITLTVMAAGQMMTLLYEPTGLQLFIIASVLVSIGAVPVALSTSPTPEQPLAVAVDVKRLFEISPSGAFGCLVAGLANGSFWGLAAVFAANLGDDTSFAAWFMTAVVIGGAIGQWPLGMLSDVAGRRKVLIAVSVAAAGVGMALFLLAPTLGFLSIILLGACWGGLAFPLYTIAVAYTNDFAEPDEYVTVSGGLLLMYGIGATVGPFLASALMTLQRPSGLFLFTAIVHVTLISYVTIRFIRRRKHAKHQIAFGDALSATQTASPIFEEDIHPQPVDR
;
A
#
# COMPACT_ATOMS: atom_id res chain seq x y z
N MET A 1 -25.83 -8.78 1.19
CA MET A 1 -24.51 -8.63 0.54
C MET A 1 -24.63 -8.37 -0.96
N ILE A 2 -25.18 -9.28 -1.79
CA ILE A 2 -25.25 -9.11 -3.26
C ILE A 2 -25.97 -7.81 -3.67
N LYS A 3 -27.10 -7.45 -3.06
CA LYS A 3 -27.82 -6.20 -3.35
C LYS A 3 -26.99 -4.94 -3.02
N ALA A 4 -26.11 -4.99 -2.04
CA ALA A 4 -25.25 -3.86 -1.68
C ALA A 4 -24.09 -3.67 -2.67
N LEU A 5 -23.62 -4.74 -3.31
CA LEU A 5 -22.48 -4.71 -4.25
C LEU A 5 -22.92 -4.47 -5.71
N ALA A 6 -24.19 -4.70 -6.05
CA ALA A 6 -24.70 -4.54 -7.41
C ALA A 6 -24.41 -3.15 -8.03
N PRO A 7 -24.57 -2.01 -7.33
CA PRO A 7 -24.29 -0.69 -7.89
C PRO A 7 -22.81 -0.43 -8.20
N VAL A 8 -21.89 -1.20 -7.59
CA VAL A 8 -20.44 -1.05 -7.74
C VAL A 8 -19.79 -2.25 -8.43
N ALA A 9 -20.59 -3.21 -8.92
CA ALA A 9 -20.09 -4.47 -9.47
C ALA A 9 -19.14 -4.26 -10.67
N ALA A 10 -19.49 -3.39 -11.63
CA ALA A 10 -18.64 -3.08 -12.77
C ALA A 10 -17.28 -2.52 -12.33
N LEU A 11 -17.28 -1.64 -11.32
CA LEU A 11 -16.06 -1.07 -10.76
C LEU A 11 -15.22 -2.15 -10.06
N LEU A 12 -15.83 -3.03 -9.24
CA LEU A 12 -15.13 -4.12 -8.57
C LEU A 12 -14.53 -5.14 -9.56
N ILE A 13 -15.22 -5.42 -10.66
CA ILE A 13 -14.68 -6.26 -11.76
C ILE A 13 -13.48 -5.57 -12.42
N SER A 14 -13.59 -4.28 -12.73
CA SER A 14 -12.47 -3.48 -13.25
C SER A 14 -11.27 -3.54 -12.33
N VAL A 15 -11.47 -3.27 -11.03
CA VAL A 15 -10.45 -3.34 -9.99
C VAL A 15 -9.80 -4.72 -9.97
N SER A 16 -10.60 -5.78 -9.98
CA SER A 16 -10.09 -7.15 -9.92
C SER A 16 -9.12 -7.44 -11.08
N ILE A 17 -9.50 -7.12 -12.29
CA ILE A 17 -8.68 -7.39 -13.48
C ILE A 17 -7.42 -6.48 -13.48
N LEU A 18 -7.58 -5.19 -13.24
CA LEU A 18 -6.51 -4.20 -13.27
C LEU A 18 -5.45 -4.47 -12.21
N LEU A 19 -5.87 -4.77 -10.97
CA LEU A 19 -4.95 -5.02 -9.86
C LEU A 19 -4.27 -6.40 -9.95
N THR A 20 -4.87 -7.38 -10.64
CA THR A 20 -4.16 -8.61 -11.01
C THR A 20 -2.93 -8.29 -11.86
N GLY A 21 -3.07 -7.41 -12.87
CA GLY A 21 -1.94 -6.95 -13.68
C GLY A 21 -0.90 -6.16 -12.87
N GLN A 22 -1.32 -5.39 -11.89
CA GLN A 22 -0.40 -4.69 -10.95
C GLN A 22 0.35 -5.68 -10.06
N GLY A 23 -0.35 -6.69 -9.52
CA GLY A 23 0.26 -7.74 -8.69
C GLY A 23 1.34 -8.52 -9.44
N LEU A 24 1.07 -8.88 -10.71
CA LEU A 24 2.04 -9.51 -11.60
C LEU A 24 3.29 -8.62 -11.78
N GLN A 25 3.11 -7.33 -12.09
CA GLN A 25 4.22 -6.39 -12.26
C GLN A 25 5.03 -6.22 -10.96
N GLY A 26 4.38 -6.28 -9.81
CA GLY A 26 5.02 -6.11 -8.49
C GLY A 26 6.09 -7.17 -8.20
N THR A 27 5.93 -8.39 -8.72
CA THR A 27 6.90 -9.48 -8.60
C THR A 27 7.80 -9.59 -9.84
N LEU A 28 7.21 -9.49 -11.04
CA LEU A 28 7.93 -9.65 -12.30
C LEU A 28 9.08 -8.64 -12.46
N LEU A 29 8.80 -7.35 -12.24
CA LEU A 29 9.77 -6.30 -12.57
C LEU A 29 11.05 -6.38 -11.72
N PRO A 30 10.99 -6.52 -10.38
CA PRO A 30 12.22 -6.69 -9.59
C PRO A 30 12.97 -7.98 -9.92
N VAL A 31 12.26 -9.10 -10.14
CA VAL A 31 12.88 -10.38 -10.53
C VAL A 31 13.58 -10.26 -11.87
N ARG A 32 12.88 -9.73 -12.89
CA ARG A 32 13.46 -9.55 -14.22
C ARG A 32 14.64 -8.60 -14.18
N ALA A 33 14.57 -7.48 -13.44
CA ALA A 33 15.68 -6.55 -13.30
C ALA A 33 16.94 -7.23 -12.69
N SER A 34 16.72 -8.15 -11.73
CA SER A 34 17.80 -8.96 -11.16
C SER A 34 18.41 -9.93 -12.18
N LEU A 35 17.58 -10.55 -13.03
CA LEU A 35 18.03 -11.45 -14.11
C LEU A 35 18.74 -10.70 -15.25
N GLU A 36 18.51 -9.41 -15.41
CA GLU A 36 19.20 -8.53 -16.37
C GLU A 36 20.44 -7.82 -15.74
N ASP A 37 20.94 -8.36 -14.64
CA ASP A 37 22.13 -7.84 -13.94
C ASP A 37 22.04 -6.36 -13.49
N PHE A 38 20.80 -5.85 -13.29
CA PHE A 38 20.64 -4.52 -12.69
C PHE A 38 21.17 -4.54 -11.27
N SER A 39 21.95 -3.53 -10.90
CA SER A 39 22.43 -3.43 -9.50
C SER A 39 21.25 -3.35 -8.53
N THR A 40 21.42 -3.92 -7.34
CA THR A 40 20.41 -3.87 -6.27
C THR A 40 19.97 -2.42 -5.98
N VAL A 41 20.92 -1.46 -6.06
CA VAL A 41 20.62 -0.03 -5.88
C VAL A 41 19.73 0.50 -7.02
N SER A 42 19.97 0.08 -8.27
CA SER A 42 19.09 0.45 -9.39
C SER A 42 17.69 -0.10 -9.22
N ILE A 43 17.54 -1.33 -8.73
CA ILE A 43 16.24 -1.93 -8.44
C ILE A 43 15.54 -1.18 -7.29
N GLY A 44 16.28 -0.84 -6.24
CA GLY A 44 15.77 0.00 -5.16
C GLY A 44 15.33 1.38 -5.64
N ALA A 45 16.09 2.01 -6.54
CA ALA A 45 15.74 3.28 -7.17
C ALA A 45 14.45 3.18 -8.02
N MET A 46 14.23 2.06 -8.71
CA MET A 46 12.98 1.80 -9.44
C MET A 46 11.78 1.69 -8.48
N GLY A 47 11.94 1.02 -7.33
CA GLY A 47 10.92 0.98 -6.27
C GLY A 47 10.62 2.36 -5.70
N ALA A 48 11.68 3.15 -5.42
CA ALA A 48 11.57 4.54 -4.97
C ALA A 48 10.85 5.42 -6.00
N ALA A 49 11.18 5.30 -7.28
CA ALA A 49 10.54 6.03 -8.37
C ALA A 49 9.02 5.72 -8.45
N TYR A 50 8.64 4.46 -8.28
CA TYR A 50 7.22 4.08 -8.24
C TYR A 50 6.48 4.81 -7.11
N PHE A 51 6.98 4.77 -5.88
CA PHE A 51 6.33 5.41 -4.74
C PHE A 51 6.38 6.93 -4.81
N PHE A 52 7.40 7.50 -5.39
CA PHE A 52 7.46 8.93 -5.69
C PHE A 52 6.33 9.34 -6.65
N GLY A 53 6.19 8.62 -7.77
CA GLY A 53 5.08 8.82 -8.71
C GLY A 53 3.72 8.62 -8.05
N PHE A 54 3.58 7.56 -7.23
CA PHE A 54 2.38 7.25 -6.47
C PHE A 54 1.98 8.41 -5.54
N THR A 55 2.93 8.95 -4.79
CA THR A 55 2.69 10.08 -3.88
C THR A 55 2.20 11.31 -4.65
N ILE A 56 2.83 11.64 -5.77
CA ILE A 56 2.37 12.74 -6.63
C ILE A 56 0.96 12.48 -7.16
N GLY A 57 0.67 11.25 -7.58
CA GLY A 57 -0.64 10.84 -8.08
C GLY A 57 -1.74 10.99 -7.03
N CYS A 58 -1.48 10.60 -5.78
CA CYS A 58 -2.41 10.81 -4.66
C CYS A 58 -2.71 12.30 -4.43
N LEU A 59 -1.68 13.16 -4.49
CA LEU A 59 -1.84 14.60 -4.26
C LEU A 59 -2.53 15.32 -5.41
N ARG A 60 -2.36 14.85 -6.65
CA ARG A 60 -2.86 15.53 -7.86
C ARG A 60 -4.09 14.88 -8.49
N GLY A 61 -4.40 13.64 -8.11
CA GLY A 61 -5.49 12.85 -8.69
C GLY A 61 -6.85 13.53 -8.58
N GLY A 62 -7.16 14.11 -7.41
CA GLY A 62 -8.41 14.84 -7.20
C GLY A 62 -8.55 16.08 -8.12
N GLU A 63 -7.46 16.82 -8.33
CA GLU A 63 -7.46 17.97 -9.25
C GLU A 63 -7.69 17.53 -10.71
N LEU A 64 -7.04 16.42 -11.10
CA LEU A 64 -7.18 15.87 -12.45
C LEU A 64 -8.63 15.39 -12.71
N MET A 65 -9.25 14.73 -11.72
CA MET A 65 -10.67 14.31 -11.81
C MET A 65 -11.62 15.50 -11.93
N ARG A 66 -11.38 16.59 -11.19
CA ARG A 66 -12.19 17.81 -11.29
C ARG A 66 -12.14 18.44 -12.67
N ARG A 67 -10.99 18.38 -13.35
CA ARG A 67 -10.81 18.99 -14.68
C ARG A 67 -11.39 18.13 -15.81
N VAL A 68 -11.25 16.82 -15.73
CA VAL A 68 -11.49 15.91 -16.87
C VAL A 68 -12.67 14.97 -16.63
N GLY A 69 -13.00 14.69 -15.38
CA GLY A 69 -14.04 13.74 -14.97
C GLY A 69 -13.50 12.32 -14.72
N HIS A 70 -14.20 11.56 -13.87
CA HIS A 70 -13.76 10.26 -13.35
C HIS A 70 -13.47 9.23 -14.44
N VAL A 71 -14.44 8.99 -15.36
CA VAL A 71 -14.30 7.95 -16.39
C VAL A 71 -13.14 8.23 -17.34
N ARG A 72 -13.01 9.48 -17.80
CA ARG A 72 -11.94 9.86 -18.74
C ARG A 72 -10.55 9.72 -18.07
N VAL A 73 -10.44 10.15 -16.82
CA VAL A 73 -9.18 10.00 -16.06
C VAL A 73 -8.87 8.52 -15.86
N PHE A 74 -9.86 7.70 -15.47
CA PHE A 74 -9.68 6.26 -15.31
C PHE A 74 -9.14 5.60 -16.59
N LEU A 75 -9.77 5.88 -17.73
CA LEU A 75 -9.35 5.33 -19.03
C LEU A 75 -7.95 5.80 -19.45
N ALA A 76 -7.66 7.10 -19.27
CA ALA A 76 -6.35 7.64 -19.62
C ALA A 76 -5.22 7.04 -18.77
N MET A 77 -5.44 6.93 -17.45
CA MET A 77 -4.46 6.32 -16.55
C MET A 77 -4.28 4.83 -16.80
N SER A 78 -5.37 4.09 -17.09
CA SER A 78 -5.28 2.68 -17.47
C SER A 78 -4.52 2.48 -18.79
N ALA A 79 -4.75 3.34 -19.78
CA ALA A 79 -4.04 3.28 -21.06
C ALA A 79 -2.53 3.51 -20.89
N LEU A 80 -2.13 4.56 -20.12
CA LEU A 80 -0.72 4.81 -19.82
C LEU A 80 -0.09 3.69 -19.02
N ALA A 81 -0.79 3.18 -17.98
CA ALA A 81 -0.31 2.08 -17.15
C ALA A 81 -0.19 0.77 -17.91
N SER A 82 -1.03 0.52 -18.95
CA SER A 82 -0.94 -0.69 -19.79
C SER A 82 0.19 -0.65 -20.79
N ALA A 83 0.58 0.53 -21.27
CA ALA A 83 1.72 0.67 -22.19
C ALA A 83 3.06 0.41 -21.49
N ALA A 84 3.18 0.74 -20.22
CA ALA A 84 4.44 0.65 -19.49
C ALA A 84 5.04 -0.77 -19.43
N PRO A 85 4.30 -1.86 -19.14
CA PRO A 85 4.85 -3.22 -19.17
C PRO A 85 5.46 -3.59 -20.53
N LEU A 86 4.82 -3.23 -21.64
CA LEU A 86 5.36 -3.49 -22.96
C LEU A 86 6.69 -2.78 -23.19
N LEU A 87 6.78 -1.52 -22.75
CA LEU A 87 8.02 -0.75 -22.84
C LEU A 87 9.12 -1.31 -21.92
N HIS A 88 8.77 -1.84 -20.73
CA HIS A 88 9.73 -2.55 -19.87
C HIS A 88 10.30 -3.79 -20.58
N GLY A 89 9.45 -4.57 -21.29
CA GLY A 89 9.91 -5.74 -22.02
C GLY A 89 10.74 -5.44 -23.27
N LEU A 90 10.53 -4.29 -23.90
CA LEU A 90 11.22 -3.87 -25.13
C LEU A 90 12.54 -3.14 -24.87
N ILE A 91 12.62 -2.36 -23.80
CA ILE A 91 13.77 -1.48 -23.52
C ILE A 91 14.35 -1.85 -22.18
N ILE A 92 15.36 -2.71 -22.17
CA ILE A 92 16.03 -3.20 -20.97
C ILE A 92 17.11 -2.20 -20.55
N GLN A 93 16.69 -1.14 -19.80
CA GLN A 93 17.60 -0.09 -19.32
C GLN A 93 17.11 0.46 -17.96
N PRO A 94 17.99 0.55 -16.91
CA PRO A 94 17.58 0.95 -15.56
C PRO A 94 16.90 2.33 -15.49
N ILE A 95 17.39 3.33 -16.22
CA ILE A 95 16.82 4.70 -16.23
C ILE A 95 15.43 4.71 -16.84
N VAL A 96 15.23 4.00 -17.95
CA VAL A 96 13.93 3.88 -18.63
C VAL A 96 12.96 3.16 -17.70
N TRP A 97 13.38 2.07 -17.07
CA TRP A 97 12.56 1.32 -16.12
C TRP A 97 12.16 2.18 -14.90
N GLY A 98 13.08 2.95 -14.34
CA GLY A 98 12.78 3.89 -13.27
C GLY A 98 11.75 4.94 -13.67
N SER A 99 11.87 5.51 -14.88
CA SER A 99 10.94 6.50 -15.42
C SER A 99 9.53 5.89 -15.64
N LEU A 100 9.47 4.67 -16.20
CA LEU A 100 8.22 3.94 -16.39
C LEU A 100 7.58 3.55 -15.04
N ARG A 101 8.38 3.19 -14.05
CA ARG A 101 7.90 2.92 -12.68
C ARG A 101 7.31 4.17 -12.04
N MET A 102 7.95 5.34 -12.20
CA MET A 102 7.39 6.62 -11.74
C MET A 102 6.04 6.91 -12.41
N LEU A 103 5.96 6.75 -13.72
CA LEU A 103 4.72 6.91 -14.48
C LEU A 103 3.63 5.94 -14.01
N THR A 104 3.95 4.65 -13.88
CA THR A 104 2.96 3.65 -13.42
C THR A 104 2.53 3.89 -11.98
N GLY A 105 3.43 4.30 -11.10
CA GLY A 105 3.09 4.72 -9.74
C GLY A 105 2.08 5.85 -9.73
N PHE A 106 2.32 6.90 -10.51
CA PHE A 106 1.37 8.01 -10.68
C PHE A 106 0.01 7.52 -11.21
N CYS A 107 0.01 6.72 -12.27
CA CYS A 107 -1.22 6.21 -12.87
C CYS A 107 -2.04 5.38 -11.89
N PHE A 108 -1.41 4.43 -11.17
CA PHE A 108 -2.11 3.60 -10.20
C PHE A 108 -2.63 4.41 -9.01
N ALA A 109 -1.89 5.39 -8.51
CA ALA A 109 -2.38 6.29 -7.47
C ALA A 109 -3.66 7.01 -7.91
N VAL A 110 -3.65 7.59 -9.10
CA VAL A 110 -4.84 8.28 -9.64
C VAL A 110 -5.99 7.31 -9.84
N LEU A 111 -5.74 6.08 -10.32
CA LEU A 111 -6.75 5.03 -10.44
C LEU A 111 -7.37 4.67 -9.09
N TYR A 112 -6.56 4.51 -8.04
CA TYR A 112 -7.07 4.28 -6.68
C TYR A 112 -7.96 5.45 -6.20
N VAL A 113 -7.51 6.70 -6.39
CA VAL A 113 -8.32 7.88 -6.02
C VAL A 113 -9.67 7.89 -6.74
N VAL A 114 -9.70 7.55 -8.05
CA VAL A 114 -10.95 7.44 -8.82
C VAL A 114 -11.84 6.33 -8.27
N ILE A 115 -11.29 5.14 -8.04
CA ILE A 115 -12.03 3.97 -7.54
C ILE A 115 -12.64 4.28 -6.18
N GLU A 116 -11.86 4.80 -5.26
CA GLU A 116 -12.28 5.08 -3.89
C GLU A 116 -13.32 6.19 -3.81
N SER A 117 -13.15 7.25 -4.60
CA SER A 117 -14.16 8.30 -4.75
C SER A 117 -15.51 7.73 -5.23
N TRP A 118 -15.46 6.81 -6.20
CA TRP A 118 -16.67 6.19 -6.75
C TRP A 118 -17.33 5.21 -5.78
N LEU A 119 -16.52 4.41 -5.06
CA LEU A 119 -17.04 3.52 -4.01
C LEU A 119 -17.69 4.33 -2.88
N ASN A 120 -17.06 5.44 -2.49
CA ASN A 120 -17.55 6.29 -1.42
C ASN A 120 -18.94 6.88 -1.71
N GLU A 121 -19.13 7.42 -2.92
CA GLU A 121 -20.41 8.01 -3.30
C GLU A 121 -21.55 6.97 -3.41
N ARG A 122 -21.20 5.74 -3.80
CA ARG A 122 -22.19 4.65 -3.90
C ARG A 122 -22.46 3.97 -2.56
N ALA A 123 -21.68 4.25 -1.56
CA ALA A 123 -21.84 3.71 -0.23
C ALA A 123 -22.85 4.54 0.57
N SER A 124 -23.92 3.92 1.06
CA SER A 124 -24.74 4.47 2.12
C SER A 124 -24.14 4.11 3.48
N ASN A 125 -24.50 4.82 4.55
CA ASN A 125 -24.04 4.51 5.92
C ASN A 125 -24.28 3.06 6.32
N GLN A 126 -25.35 2.43 5.80
CA GLN A 126 -25.70 1.04 6.12
C GLN A 126 -24.84 0.00 5.38
N ASN A 127 -24.32 0.30 4.19
CA ASN A 127 -23.58 -0.66 3.36
C ASN A 127 -22.09 -0.32 3.15
N ARG A 128 -21.64 0.84 3.63
CA ARG A 128 -20.25 1.33 3.49
C ARG A 128 -19.22 0.31 3.96
N GLY A 129 -19.40 -0.24 5.16
CA GLY A 129 -18.48 -1.26 5.70
C GLY A 129 -18.40 -2.51 4.81
N ILE A 130 -19.52 -2.96 4.23
CA ILE A 130 -19.57 -4.12 3.32
C ILE A 130 -18.83 -3.81 2.02
N ILE A 131 -19.04 -2.63 1.44
CA ILE A 131 -18.43 -2.23 0.17
C ILE A 131 -16.91 -2.13 0.34
N PHE A 132 -16.42 -1.39 1.34
CA PHE A 132 -14.99 -1.19 1.53
C PHE A 132 -14.24 -2.45 2.02
N SER A 133 -14.85 -3.27 2.88
CA SER A 133 -14.25 -4.57 3.24
C SER A 133 -14.19 -5.53 2.05
N SER A 134 -15.22 -5.55 1.19
CA SER A 134 -15.19 -6.34 -0.04
C SER A 134 -14.12 -5.83 -1.01
N TYR A 135 -14.00 -4.52 -1.19
CA TYR A 135 -12.95 -3.91 -2.00
C TYR A 135 -11.53 -4.26 -1.48
N ALA A 136 -11.30 -4.14 -0.19
CA ALA A 136 -10.01 -4.49 0.41
C ALA A 136 -9.67 -5.98 0.24
N MET A 137 -10.65 -6.87 0.47
CA MET A 137 -10.48 -8.30 0.29
C MET A 137 -10.19 -8.66 -1.18
N ILE A 138 -10.95 -8.10 -2.12
CA ILE A 138 -10.73 -8.27 -3.55
C ILE A 138 -9.31 -7.81 -3.90
N THR A 139 -8.93 -6.59 -3.50
CA THR A 139 -7.60 -6.02 -3.81
C THR A 139 -6.47 -6.96 -3.39
N LEU A 140 -6.48 -7.45 -2.16
CA LEU A 140 -5.43 -8.33 -1.65
C LEU A 140 -5.43 -9.69 -2.36
N THR A 141 -6.62 -10.26 -2.61
CA THR A 141 -6.76 -11.56 -3.29
C THR A 141 -6.25 -11.49 -4.72
N VAL A 142 -6.65 -10.47 -5.49
CA VAL A 142 -6.25 -10.37 -6.89
C VAL A 142 -4.80 -9.96 -7.07
N MET A 143 -4.24 -9.18 -6.13
CA MET A 143 -2.80 -8.90 -6.11
C MET A 143 -1.99 -10.17 -5.84
N ALA A 144 -2.41 -11.00 -4.88
CA ALA A 144 -1.79 -12.30 -4.63
C ALA A 144 -1.90 -13.22 -5.86
N ALA A 145 -3.07 -13.29 -6.50
CA ALA A 145 -3.25 -14.04 -7.73
C ALA A 145 -2.34 -13.53 -8.88
N GLY A 146 -2.21 -12.21 -9.02
CA GLY A 146 -1.30 -11.59 -9.98
C GLY A 146 0.16 -11.95 -9.74
N GLN A 147 0.62 -11.96 -8.50
CA GLN A 147 1.96 -12.41 -8.13
C GLN A 147 2.22 -13.86 -8.52
N MET A 148 1.24 -14.75 -8.33
CA MET A 148 1.34 -16.14 -8.73
C MET A 148 1.36 -16.35 -10.26
N MET A 149 0.87 -15.39 -11.05
CA MET A 149 0.95 -15.46 -12.51
C MET A 149 2.39 -15.41 -13.05
N THR A 150 3.37 -14.99 -12.24
CA THR A 150 4.78 -15.08 -12.62
C THR A 150 5.24 -16.53 -12.86
N LEU A 151 4.50 -17.51 -12.36
CA LEU A 151 4.76 -18.94 -12.57
C LEU A 151 4.30 -19.46 -13.94
N LEU A 152 3.54 -18.69 -14.72
CA LEU A 152 2.99 -19.14 -16.00
C LEU A 152 4.02 -19.20 -17.12
N TYR A 153 5.04 -18.34 -17.07
CA TYR A 153 6.08 -18.24 -18.09
C TYR A 153 7.40 -17.80 -17.45
N GLU A 154 8.50 -18.08 -18.14
CA GLU A 154 9.83 -17.59 -17.76
C GLU A 154 9.87 -16.06 -17.71
N PRO A 155 10.36 -15.46 -16.61
CA PRO A 155 10.43 -14.00 -16.46
C PRO A 155 11.30 -13.30 -17.52
N THR A 156 12.17 -14.04 -18.21
CA THR A 156 13.04 -13.53 -19.28
C THR A 156 12.31 -13.27 -20.59
N GLY A 157 11.12 -13.86 -20.78
CA GLY A 157 10.30 -13.67 -21.96
C GLY A 157 9.42 -12.42 -21.91
N LEU A 158 8.77 -12.11 -23.04
CA LEU A 158 7.81 -11.00 -23.15
C LEU A 158 6.39 -11.38 -22.69
N GLN A 159 6.08 -12.66 -22.52
CA GLN A 159 4.72 -13.15 -22.29
C GLN A 159 4.09 -12.53 -21.03
N LEU A 160 4.84 -12.48 -19.93
CA LEU A 160 4.36 -11.91 -18.67
C LEU A 160 4.11 -10.39 -18.77
N PHE A 161 4.94 -9.66 -19.51
CA PHE A 161 4.72 -8.25 -19.79
C PHE A 161 3.48 -8.00 -20.66
N ILE A 162 3.24 -8.85 -21.65
CA ILE A 162 2.03 -8.80 -22.48
C ILE A 162 0.80 -9.09 -21.63
N ILE A 163 0.82 -10.12 -20.78
CA ILE A 163 -0.28 -10.45 -19.87
C ILE A 163 -0.58 -9.28 -18.93
N ALA A 164 0.45 -8.69 -18.32
CA ALA A 164 0.28 -7.53 -17.45
C ALA A 164 -0.36 -6.34 -18.18
N SER A 165 0.08 -6.04 -19.39
CA SER A 165 -0.49 -4.99 -20.25
C SER A 165 -1.96 -5.27 -20.60
N VAL A 166 -2.26 -6.49 -21.04
CA VAL A 166 -3.63 -6.92 -21.41
C VAL A 166 -4.57 -6.83 -20.21
N LEU A 167 -4.16 -7.31 -19.03
CA LEU A 167 -4.97 -7.21 -17.81
C LEU A 167 -5.29 -5.75 -17.46
N VAL A 168 -4.29 -4.86 -17.48
CA VAL A 168 -4.52 -3.45 -17.17
C VAL A 168 -5.44 -2.79 -18.21
N SER A 169 -5.28 -3.11 -19.51
CA SER A 169 -6.15 -2.59 -20.57
C SER A 169 -7.59 -3.11 -20.47
N ILE A 170 -7.78 -4.41 -20.32
CA ILE A 170 -9.11 -5.02 -20.20
C ILE A 170 -9.80 -4.60 -18.92
N GLY A 171 -9.03 -4.39 -17.83
CA GLY A 171 -9.56 -3.87 -16.57
C GLY A 171 -10.27 -2.52 -16.71
N ALA A 172 -9.98 -1.74 -17.74
CA ALA A 172 -10.66 -0.48 -17.99
C ALA A 172 -12.06 -0.64 -18.64
N VAL A 173 -12.32 -1.78 -19.30
CA VAL A 173 -13.53 -1.98 -20.13
C VAL A 173 -14.84 -1.95 -19.31
N PRO A 174 -14.98 -2.62 -18.14
CA PRO A 174 -16.23 -2.60 -17.40
C PRO A 174 -16.64 -1.19 -16.94
N VAL A 175 -15.66 -0.35 -16.57
CA VAL A 175 -15.90 1.05 -16.21
C VAL A 175 -16.28 1.88 -17.42
N ALA A 176 -15.61 1.68 -18.58
CA ALA A 176 -15.92 2.39 -19.81
C ALA A 176 -17.35 2.13 -20.33
N LEU A 177 -17.84 0.90 -20.15
CA LEU A 177 -19.18 0.47 -20.57
C LEU A 177 -20.25 0.69 -19.49
N SER A 178 -19.87 1.14 -18.28
CA SER A 178 -20.82 1.41 -17.20
C SER A 178 -21.69 2.61 -17.53
N THR A 179 -23.00 2.44 -17.39
CA THR A 179 -23.99 3.53 -17.49
C THR A 179 -24.26 4.20 -16.15
N SER A 180 -23.51 3.82 -15.11
CA SER A 180 -23.66 4.40 -13.78
C SER A 180 -23.32 5.89 -13.80
N PRO A 181 -24.12 6.77 -13.14
CA PRO A 181 -23.79 8.18 -13.01
C PRO A 181 -22.37 8.35 -12.42
N THR A 182 -21.64 9.33 -12.95
CA THR A 182 -20.32 9.68 -12.41
C THR A 182 -20.46 10.38 -11.07
N PRO A 183 -19.54 10.13 -10.12
CA PRO A 183 -19.52 10.80 -8.83
C PRO A 183 -19.42 12.32 -8.93
N GLU A 184 -19.87 12.99 -7.88
CA GLU A 184 -19.56 14.41 -7.66
C GLU A 184 -18.04 14.59 -7.50
N GLN A 185 -17.57 15.81 -7.72
CA GLN A 185 -16.14 16.09 -7.73
C GLN A 185 -15.59 16.03 -6.31
N PRO A 186 -14.51 15.26 -6.06
CA PRO A 186 -13.92 15.18 -4.73
C PRO A 186 -13.32 16.53 -4.31
N LEU A 187 -13.36 16.79 -3.01
CA LEU A 187 -12.67 17.94 -2.43
C LEU A 187 -11.16 17.84 -2.63
N ALA A 188 -10.51 18.99 -2.70
CA ALA A 188 -9.06 19.01 -2.80
C ALA A 188 -8.44 18.48 -1.49
N VAL A 189 -7.49 17.54 -1.60
CA VAL A 189 -6.71 17.12 -0.45
C VAL A 189 -5.89 18.31 0.05
N ALA A 190 -6.20 18.81 1.24
CA ALA A 190 -5.40 19.79 1.91
C ALA A 190 -4.28 19.08 2.69
N VAL A 191 -3.05 19.55 2.59
CA VAL A 191 -1.91 18.99 3.31
C VAL A 191 -1.32 20.07 4.20
N ASP A 192 -1.41 19.89 5.52
CA ASP A 192 -0.73 20.71 6.52
C ASP A 192 0.15 19.83 7.42
N VAL A 193 1.41 19.69 7.01
CA VAL A 193 2.39 18.87 7.75
C VAL A 193 2.69 19.48 9.13
N LYS A 194 2.69 20.81 9.26
CA LYS A 194 2.94 21.46 10.54
C LYS A 194 1.83 21.12 11.53
N ARG A 195 0.59 21.27 11.09
CA ARG A 195 -0.58 20.94 11.91
C ARG A 195 -0.61 19.46 12.30
N LEU A 196 -0.26 18.56 11.38
CA LEU A 196 -0.14 17.13 11.64
C LEU A 196 0.84 16.84 12.80
N PHE A 197 2.02 17.47 12.79
CA PHE A 197 3.00 17.30 13.87
C PHE A 197 2.58 17.96 15.19
N GLU A 198 1.72 18.96 15.18
CA GLU A 198 1.10 19.53 16.38
C GLU A 198 0.09 18.56 16.99
N ILE A 199 -0.72 17.89 16.15
CA ILE A 199 -1.74 16.93 16.56
C ILE A 199 -1.09 15.64 17.08
N SER A 200 -0.38 14.93 16.22
CA SER A 200 0.15 13.59 16.53
C SER A 200 1.51 13.31 15.89
N PRO A 201 2.61 13.79 16.44
CA PRO A 201 3.94 13.49 15.91
C PRO A 201 4.28 12.00 15.91
N SER A 202 3.74 11.24 16.88
CA SER A 202 3.97 9.79 16.95
C SER A 202 3.25 9.03 15.84
N GLY A 203 2.04 9.46 15.46
CA GLY A 203 1.33 8.89 14.34
C GLY A 203 1.96 9.27 12.99
N ALA A 204 2.35 10.54 12.82
CA ALA A 204 3.08 11.00 11.64
C ALA A 204 4.37 10.20 11.43
N PHE A 205 5.16 9.99 12.48
CA PHE A 205 6.37 9.18 12.43
C PHE A 205 6.07 7.70 12.21
N GLY A 206 4.96 7.18 12.77
CA GLY A 206 4.46 5.83 12.52
C GLY A 206 4.15 5.59 11.04
N CYS A 207 3.47 6.53 10.39
CA CYS A 207 3.19 6.45 8.94
C CYS A 207 4.48 6.53 8.09
N LEU A 208 5.43 7.39 8.48
CA LEU A 208 6.74 7.45 7.82
C LEU A 208 7.47 6.10 7.90
N VAL A 209 7.53 5.49 9.08
CA VAL A 209 8.17 4.18 9.30
C VAL A 209 7.44 3.06 8.56
N ALA A 210 6.11 3.06 8.58
CA ALA A 210 5.32 2.11 7.80
C ALA A 210 5.62 2.25 6.29
N GLY A 211 5.76 3.49 5.79
CA GLY A 211 6.21 3.75 4.42
C GLY A 211 7.61 3.22 4.15
N LEU A 212 8.59 3.51 5.02
CA LEU A 212 9.97 3.00 4.89
C LEU A 212 10.00 1.47 4.80
N ALA A 213 9.29 0.76 5.68
CA ALA A 213 9.27 -0.70 5.71
C ALA A 213 8.51 -1.30 4.50
N ASN A 214 7.28 -0.83 4.25
CA ASN A 214 6.42 -1.36 3.19
C ASN A 214 6.94 -1.02 1.80
N GLY A 215 7.43 0.21 1.59
CA GLY A 215 8.04 0.61 0.33
C GLY A 215 9.26 -0.23 -0.02
N SER A 216 10.12 -0.51 0.97
CA SER A 216 11.29 -1.40 0.80
C SER A 216 10.87 -2.83 0.48
N PHE A 217 9.84 -3.33 1.15
CA PHE A 217 9.29 -4.65 0.85
C PHE A 217 8.80 -4.72 -0.60
N TRP A 218 7.90 -3.83 -1.02
CA TRP A 218 7.35 -3.86 -2.37
C TRP A 218 8.40 -3.64 -3.47
N GLY A 219 9.47 -2.91 -3.17
CA GLY A 219 10.55 -2.65 -4.13
C GLY A 219 11.56 -3.79 -4.25
N LEU A 220 11.82 -4.55 -3.19
CA LEU A 220 13.02 -5.38 -3.09
C LEU A 220 12.78 -6.82 -2.57
N ALA A 221 11.60 -7.13 -1.99
CA ALA A 221 11.39 -8.44 -1.39
C ALA A 221 11.36 -9.58 -2.42
N ALA A 222 10.91 -9.32 -3.65
CA ALA A 222 10.98 -10.30 -4.73
C ALA A 222 12.44 -10.61 -5.11
N VAL A 223 13.34 -9.61 -5.07
CA VAL A 223 14.79 -9.80 -5.28
C VAL A 223 15.40 -10.60 -4.13
N PHE A 224 15.05 -10.26 -2.87
CA PHE A 224 15.47 -11.05 -1.71
C PHE A 224 15.10 -12.52 -1.88
N ALA A 225 13.85 -12.81 -2.22
CA ALA A 225 13.37 -14.16 -2.37
C ALA A 225 14.04 -14.88 -3.56
N ALA A 226 14.15 -14.23 -4.72
CA ALA A 226 14.80 -14.80 -5.91
C ALA A 226 16.27 -15.16 -5.67
N ASN A 227 16.95 -14.48 -4.75
CA ASN A 227 18.35 -14.79 -4.39
C ASN A 227 18.49 -15.91 -3.32
N LEU A 228 17.38 -16.39 -2.75
CA LEU A 228 17.41 -17.48 -1.76
C LEU A 228 17.00 -18.84 -2.35
N GLY A 229 16.24 -18.83 -3.42
CA GLY A 229 15.78 -20.04 -4.09
C GLY A 229 16.58 -20.36 -5.33
N ASP A 230 16.60 -21.62 -5.71
CA ASP A 230 17.18 -22.09 -6.98
C ASP A 230 16.28 -21.75 -8.18
N ASP A 231 15.05 -21.30 -7.90
CA ASP A 231 14.01 -21.00 -8.90
C ASP A 231 13.30 -19.67 -8.58
N THR A 232 12.97 -18.95 -9.63
CA THR A 232 12.20 -17.67 -9.56
C THR A 232 10.80 -17.83 -8.95
N SER A 233 10.28 -19.05 -8.90
CA SER A 233 9.00 -19.36 -8.24
C SER A 233 8.97 -19.00 -6.75
N PHE A 234 10.12 -19.07 -6.09
CA PHE A 234 10.23 -18.70 -4.67
C PHE A 234 9.79 -17.24 -4.41
N ALA A 235 10.10 -16.33 -5.33
CA ALA A 235 9.69 -14.94 -5.21
C ALA A 235 8.15 -14.80 -5.25
N ALA A 236 7.45 -15.52 -6.13
CA ALA A 236 6.00 -15.50 -6.20
C ALA A 236 5.35 -16.02 -4.91
N TRP A 237 5.82 -17.15 -4.40
CA TRP A 237 5.31 -17.73 -3.15
C TRP A 237 5.57 -16.85 -1.96
N PHE A 238 6.77 -16.28 -1.84
CA PHE A 238 7.14 -15.40 -0.75
C PHE A 238 6.29 -14.11 -0.73
N MET A 239 6.20 -13.43 -1.88
CA MET A 239 5.41 -12.21 -2.01
C MET A 239 3.94 -12.46 -1.68
N THR A 240 3.37 -13.54 -2.21
CA THR A 240 1.97 -13.94 -1.95
C THR A 240 1.75 -14.25 -0.47
N ALA A 241 2.65 -14.98 0.17
CA ALA A 241 2.52 -15.31 1.58
C ALA A 241 2.55 -14.07 2.47
N VAL A 242 3.41 -13.11 2.18
CA VAL A 242 3.47 -11.83 2.92
C VAL A 242 2.19 -11.03 2.77
N VAL A 243 1.62 -10.97 1.56
CA VAL A 243 0.34 -10.27 1.30
C VAL A 243 -0.81 -10.95 2.04
N ILE A 244 -0.90 -12.29 1.99
CA ILE A 244 -1.91 -13.06 2.74
C ILE A 244 -1.73 -12.85 4.24
N GLY A 245 -0.49 -12.90 4.74
CA GLY A 245 -0.17 -12.62 6.14
C GLY A 245 -0.66 -11.23 6.55
N GLY A 246 -0.40 -10.22 5.73
CA GLY A 246 -0.89 -8.85 5.92
C GLY A 246 -2.41 -8.76 5.99
N ALA A 247 -3.10 -9.45 5.09
CA ALA A 247 -4.56 -9.52 5.09
C ALA A 247 -5.12 -10.15 6.37
N ILE A 248 -4.53 -11.25 6.80
CA ILE A 248 -4.94 -11.95 8.03
C ILE A 248 -4.65 -11.11 9.28
N GLY A 249 -3.49 -10.44 9.34
CA GLY A 249 -3.08 -9.62 10.49
C GLY A 249 -3.89 -8.34 10.66
N GLN A 250 -4.46 -7.80 9.57
CA GLN A 250 -5.13 -6.52 9.55
C GLN A 250 -6.27 -6.42 10.56
N TRP A 251 -7.17 -7.40 10.55
CA TRP A 251 -8.37 -7.37 11.38
C TRP A 251 -8.11 -7.66 12.88
N PRO A 252 -7.37 -8.72 13.27
CA PRO A 252 -7.09 -8.99 14.67
C PRO A 252 -6.29 -7.90 15.36
N LEU A 253 -5.27 -7.35 14.68
CA LEU A 253 -4.44 -6.28 15.24
C LEU A 253 -5.20 -4.95 15.32
N GLY A 254 -6.10 -4.71 14.37
CA GLY A 254 -7.02 -3.59 14.42
C GLY A 254 -7.91 -3.64 15.66
N MET A 255 -8.64 -4.74 15.85
CA MET A 255 -9.48 -4.94 17.04
C MET A 255 -8.67 -4.84 18.33
N LEU A 256 -7.49 -5.46 18.37
CA LEU A 256 -6.61 -5.38 19.53
C LEU A 256 -6.22 -3.91 19.83
N SER A 257 -6.01 -3.09 18.79
CA SER A 257 -5.67 -1.69 18.95
C SER A 257 -6.80 -0.86 19.56
N ASP A 258 -8.05 -1.20 19.26
CA ASP A 258 -9.22 -0.54 19.84
C ASP A 258 -9.40 -0.85 21.33
N VAL A 259 -9.11 -2.10 21.73
CA VAL A 259 -9.32 -2.57 23.12
C VAL A 259 -8.11 -2.32 24.03
N ALA A 260 -6.90 -2.67 23.57
CA ALA A 260 -5.68 -2.59 24.41
C ALA A 260 -5.02 -1.21 24.43
N GLY A 261 -5.49 -0.31 23.57
CA GLY A 261 -4.96 1.04 23.38
C GLY A 261 -3.91 1.10 22.26
N ARG A 262 -4.17 1.94 21.26
CA ARG A 262 -3.46 2.01 19.97
C ARG A 262 -1.95 2.16 20.10
N ARG A 263 -1.48 2.99 21.04
CA ARG A 263 -0.05 3.18 21.25
C ARG A 263 0.66 1.92 21.75
N LYS A 264 0.05 1.18 22.68
CA LYS A 264 0.63 -0.07 23.19
C LYS A 264 0.74 -1.09 22.06
N VAL A 265 -0.30 -1.20 21.24
CA VAL A 265 -0.34 -2.12 20.10
C VAL A 265 0.66 -1.67 19.02
N LEU A 266 0.77 -0.37 18.73
CA LEU A 266 1.78 0.17 17.81
C LEU A 266 3.20 -0.25 18.22
N ILE A 267 3.54 -0.14 19.51
CA ILE A 267 4.85 -0.56 20.03
C ILE A 267 4.99 -2.08 19.95
N ALA A 268 4.01 -2.84 20.42
CA ALA A 268 4.06 -4.30 20.46
C ALA A 268 4.21 -4.91 19.06
N VAL A 269 3.42 -4.42 18.10
CA VAL A 269 3.49 -4.84 16.69
C VAL A 269 4.84 -4.47 16.08
N SER A 270 5.38 -3.28 16.38
CA SER A 270 6.71 -2.87 15.91
C SER A 270 7.82 -3.74 16.50
N VAL A 271 7.74 -4.11 17.79
CA VAL A 271 8.70 -5.05 18.43
C VAL A 271 8.64 -6.42 17.76
N ALA A 272 7.45 -6.95 17.54
CA ALA A 272 7.27 -8.23 16.88
C ALA A 272 7.76 -8.20 15.42
N ALA A 273 7.43 -7.15 14.66
CA ALA A 273 7.89 -6.98 13.28
C ALA A 273 9.42 -6.84 13.18
N ALA A 274 10.05 -6.10 14.11
CA ALA A 274 11.51 -6.02 14.21
C ALA A 274 12.12 -7.38 14.53
N GLY A 275 11.53 -8.14 15.45
CA GLY A 275 12.00 -9.49 15.81
C GLY A 275 11.92 -10.47 14.64
N VAL A 276 10.80 -10.51 13.92
CA VAL A 276 10.62 -11.35 12.73
C VAL A 276 11.55 -10.89 11.60
N GLY A 277 11.71 -9.57 11.39
CA GLY A 277 12.67 -9.03 10.43
C GLY A 277 14.11 -9.43 10.77
N MET A 278 14.50 -9.35 12.04
CA MET A 278 15.82 -9.82 12.48
C MET A 278 16.01 -11.34 12.30
N ALA A 279 14.96 -12.14 12.56
CA ALA A 279 14.98 -13.58 12.29
C ALA A 279 15.18 -13.87 10.80
N LEU A 280 14.45 -13.19 9.91
CA LEU A 280 14.66 -13.31 8.46
C LEU A 280 16.08 -12.86 8.04
N PHE A 281 16.61 -11.78 8.62
CA PHE A 281 17.98 -11.36 8.33
C PHE A 281 19.02 -12.41 8.70
N LEU A 282 18.92 -12.97 9.91
CA LEU A 282 19.93 -13.88 10.46
C LEU A 282 19.78 -15.30 9.93
N LEU A 283 18.56 -15.80 9.83
CA LEU A 283 18.28 -17.22 9.65
C LEU A 283 17.90 -17.61 8.21
N ALA A 284 17.48 -16.66 7.36
CA ALA A 284 17.04 -16.99 6.00
C ALA A 284 18.04 -17.85 5.21
N PRO A 285 19.38 -17.66 5.30
CA PRO A 285 20.33 -18.51 4.56
C PRO A 285 20.38 -19.98 5.04
N THR A 286 19.87 -20.27 6.23
CA THR A 286 19.93 -21.60 6.86
C THR A 286 18.58 -22.30 6.95
N LEU A 287 17.49 -21.56 6.70
CA LEU A 287 16.14 -22.07 6.78
C LEU A 287 15.66 -22.64 5.45
N GLY A 288 14.84 -23.69 5.52
CA GLY A 288 14.15 -24.23 4.36
C GLY A 288 12.99 -23.34 3.90
N PHE A 289 12.54 -23.61 2.67
CA PHE A 289 11.48 -22.89 1.95
C PHE A 289 10.28 -22.52 2.83
N LEU A 290 9.65 -23.53 3.47
CA LEU A 290 8.43 -23.32 4.26
C LEU A 290 8.64 -22.36 5.44
N SER A 291 9.80 -22.44 6.10
CA SER A 291 10.11 -21.58 7.25
C SER A 291 10.25 -20.12 6.84
N ILE A 292 10.85 -19.84 5.70
CA ILE A 292 11.00 -18.47 5.16
C ILE A 292 9.64 -17.93 4.74
N ILE A 293 8.82 -18.73 4.09
CA ILE A 293 7.43 -18.38 3.70
C ILE A 293 6.60 -17.99 4.93
N LEU A 294 6.65 -18.83 5.99
CA LEU A 294 5.91 -18.58 7.24
C LEU A 294 6.42 -17.33 7.96
N LEU A 295 7.73 -17.13 8.05
CA LEU A 295 8.30 -15.91 8.63
C LEU A 295 7.92 -14.68 7.80
N GLY A 296 7.92 -14.79 6.48
CA GLY A 296 7.44 -13.72 5.58
C GLY A 296 5.98 -13.38 5.84
N ALA A 297 5.10 -14.39 5.91
CA ALA A 297 3.68 -14.19 6.24
C ALA A 297 3.50 -13.54 7.63
N CYS A 298 4.25 -13.98 8.64
CA CYS A 298 4.24 -13.35 9.96
C CYS A 298 4.70 -11.89 9.89
N TRP A 299 5.77 -11.59 9.15
CA TRP A 299 6.25 -10.22 8.97
C TRP A 299 5.19 -9.34 8.30
N GLY A 300 4.56 -9.81 7.24
CA GLY A 300 3.47 -9.10 6.55
C GLY A 300 2.29 -8.83 7.47
N GLY A 301 1.90 -9.83 8.27
CA GLY A 301 0.82 -9.72 9.26
C GLY A 301 1.06 -8.68 10.33
N LEU A 302 2.32 -8.36 10.62
CA LEU A 302 2.72 -7.35 11.60
C LEU A 302 2.99 -5.98 10.95
N ALA A 303 3.69 -5.94 9.82
CA ALA A 303 4.15 -4.70 9.22
C ALA A 303 3.05 -3.93 8.47
N PHE A 304 2.16 -4.62 7.74
CA PHE A 304 1.13 -3.95 6.93
C PHE A 304 0.07 -3.23 7.76
N PRO A 305 -0.46 -3.78 8.88
CA PRO A 305 -1.42 -3.09 9.72
C PRO A 305 -0.86 -1.83 10.42
N LEU A 306 0.47 -1.68 10.49
CA LEU A 306 1.13 -0.58 11.20
C LEU A 306 0.69 0.79 10.70
N TYR A 307 0.53 0.94 9.37
CA TYR A 307 0.03 2.18 8.77
C TYR A 307 -1.36 2.54 9.28
N THR A 308 -2.31 1.61 9.22
CA THR A 308 -3.69 1.85 9.63
C THR A 308 -3.79 2.11 11.14
N ILE A 309 -2.99 1.41 11.95
CA ILE A 309 -2.92 1.68 13.40
C ILE A 309 -2.37 3.08 13.67
N ALA A 310 -1.37 3.54 12.91
CA ALA A 310 -0.80 4.88 13.06
C ALA A 310 -1.79 5.97 12.61
N VAL A 311 -2.55 5.74 11.55
CA VAL A 311 -3.65 6.62 11.11
C VAL A 311 -4.72 6.71 12.19
N ALA A 312 -5.22 5.57 12.66
CA ALA A 312 -6.22 5.52 13.72
C ALA A 312 -5.73 6.21 15.01
N TYR A 313 -4.47 5.97 15.39
CA TYR A 313 -3.84 6.65 16.53
C TYR A 313 -3.79 8.18 16.35
N THR A 314 -3.57 8.67 15.14
CA THR A 314 -3.54 10.12 14.89
C THR A 314 -4.93 10.73 14.98
N ASN A 315 -5.92 10.05 14.40
CA ASN A 315 -7.30 10.52 14.39
C ASN A 315 -7.93 10.59 15.79
N ASP A 316 -7.44 9.79 16.76
CA ASP A 316 -7.85 9.92 18.18
C ASP A 316 -7.53 11.30 18.78
N PHE A 317 -6.65 12.09 18.17
CA PHE A 317 -6.25 13.43 18.64
C PHE A 317 -6.70 14.57 17.72
N ALA A 318 -7.21 14.27 16.53
CA ALA A 318 -7.71 15.25 15.56
C ALA A 318 -9.16 15.63 15.88
N GLU A 319 -9.56 16.84 15.48
CA GLU A 319 -10.97 17.24 15.46
C GLU A 319 -11.63 16.73 14.15
N PRO A 320 -12.96 16.53 14.12
CA PRO A 320 -13.64 15.99 12.95
C PRO A 320 -13.41 16.76 11.65
N ASP A 321 -13.35 18.08 11.72
CA ASP A 321 -13.09 18.99 10.59
C ASP A 321 -11.63 18.94 10.09
N GLU A 322 -10.71 18.36 10.88
CA GLU A 322 -9.30 18.21 10.53
C GLU A 322 -8.97 16.88 9.84
N TYR A 323 -9.89 15.89 9.83
CA TYR A 323 -9.59 14.54 9.35
C TYR A 323 -9.06 14.50 7.92
N VAL A 324 -9.59 15.31 7.01
CA VAL A 324 -9.14 15.39 5.60
C VAL A 324 -7.70 15.87 5.53
N THR A 325 -7.39 16.97 6.23
CA THR A 325 -6.05 17.57 6.26
C THR A 325 -5.03 16.63 6.92
N VAL A 326 -5.42 15.99 8.02
CA VAL A 326 -4.60 15.01 8.77
C VAL A 326 -4.31 13.80 7.90
N SER A 327 -5.33 13.22 7.24
CA SER A 327 -5.17 12.06 6.35
C SER A 327 -4.24 12.36 5.17
N GLY A 328 -4.37 13.54 4.56
CA GLY A 328 -3.46 13.99 3.50
C GLY A 328 -2.01 14.11 3.98
N GLY A 329 -1.81 14.64 5.19
CA GLY A 329 -0.49 14.74 5.82
C GLY A 329 0.12 13.36 6.15
N LEU A 330 -0.68 12.43 6.68
CA LEU A 330 -0.26 11.06 6.99
C LEU A 330 0.12 10.28 5.74
N LEU A 331 -0.67 10.43 4.66
CA LEU A 331 -0.37 9.83 3.36
C LEU A 331 0.95 10.37 2.79
N LEU A 332 1.19 11.68 2.91
CA LEU A 332 2.46 12.27 2.49
C LEU A 332 3.64 11.71 3.30
N MET A 333 3.50 11.55 4.63
CA MET A 333 4.53 10.91 5.47
C MET A 333 4.81 9.48 5.03
N TYR A 334 3.77 8.68 4.79
CA TYR A 334 3.91 7.34 4.23
C TYR A 334 4.60 7.36 2.86
N GLY A 335 4.19 8.23 1.96
CA GLY A 335 4.76 8.38 0.62
C GLY A 335 6.24 8.74 0.63
N ILE A 336 6.66 9.66 1.51
CA ILE A 336 8.07 9.99 1.73
C ILE A 336 8.84 8.75 2.20
N GLY A 337 8.31 8.05 3.20
CA GLY A 337 8.90 6.81 3.69
C GLY A 337 9.02 5.75 2.60
N ALA A 338 7.93 5.51 1.86
CA ALA A 338 7.90 4.51 0.80
C ALA A 338 8.82 4.86 -0.39
N THR A 339 9.07 6.14 -0.63
CA THR A 339 10.04 6.61 -1.63
C THR A 339 11.49 6.40 -1.16
N VAL A 340 11.80 6.78 0.08
CA VAL A 340 13.17 6.73 0.60
C VAL A 340 13.58 5.31 0.99
N GLY A 341 12.62 4.52 1.48
CA GLY A 341 12.85 3.17 2.02
C GLY A 341 13.58 2.23 1.06
N PRO A 342 13.08 2.00 -0.18
CA PRO A 342 13.72 1.08 -1.12
C PRO A 342 15.16 1.47 -1.46
N PHE A 343 15.44 2.77 -1.53
CA PHE A 343 16.79 3.27 -1.80
C PHE A 343 17.74 2.94 -0.65
N LEU A 344 17.36 3.21 0.60
CA LEU A 344 18.19 2.90 1.78
C LEU A 344 18.32 1.40 2.00
N ALA A 345 17.25 0.64 1.82
CA ALA A 345 17.26 -0.81 1.95
C ALA A 345 18.17 -1.48 0.91
N SER A 346 18.15 -1.00 -0.34
CA SER A 346 19.01 -1.53 -1.40
C SER A 346 20.50 -1.32 -1.12
N ALA A 347 20.86 -0.17 -0.55
CA ALA A 347 22.23 0.08 -0.10
C ALA A 347 22.64 -0.93 1.00
N LEU A 348 21.77 -1.20 1.96
CA LEU A 348 22.07 -2.16 3.02
C LEU A 348 22.12 -3.61 2.51
N MET A 349 21.28 -3.98 1.53
CA MET A 349 21.34 -5.26 0.85
C MET A 349 22.70 -5.45 0.12
N THR A 350 23.20 -4.39 -0.51
CA THR A 350 24.50 -4.43 -1.21
C THR A 350 25.67 -4.58 -0.23
N LEU A 351 25.59 -3.90 0.93
CA LEU A 351 26.66 -3.93 1.93
C LEU A 351 26.72 -5.25 2.73
N GLN A 352 25.58 -5.89 2.94
CA GLN A 352 25.49 -7.08 3.77
C GLN A 352 25.25 -8.34 2.93
N ARG A 353 24.03 -8.52 2.45
CA ARG A 353 23.52 -9.66 1.66
C ARG A 353 22.04 -9.40 1.31
N PRO A 354 21.40 -10.19 0.46
CA PRO A 354 19.98 -9.98 0.10
C PRO A 354 19.04 -9.86 1.30
N SER A 355 19.30 -10.58 2.41
CA SER A 355 18.51 -10.46 3.65
C SER A 355 18.68 -9.12 4.39
N GLY A 356 19.62 -8.25 3.98
CA GLY A 356 19.80 -6.88 4.48
C GLY A 356 18.52 -6.02 4.36
N LEU A 357 17.59 -6.38 3.47
CA LEU A 357 16.24 -5.82 3.43
C LEU A 357 15.56 -5.89 4.80
N PHE A 358 15.59 -7.06 5.42
CA PHE A 358 14.90 -7.29 6.70
C PHE A 358 15.65 -6.70 7.89
N LEU A 359 16.98 -6.58 7.80
CA LEU A 359 17.75 -5.78 8.76
C LEU A 359 17.32 -4.31 8.70
N PHE A 360 17.17 -3.73 7.49
CA PHE A 360 16.66 -2.38 7.33
C PHE A 360 15.28 -2.22 7.97
N THR A 361 14.34 -3.12 7.66
CA THR A 361 13.00 -3.05 8.25
C THR A 361 13.03 -3.18 9.77
N ALA A 362 13.88 -4.05 10.33
CA ALA A 362 14.05 -4.16 11.78
C ALA A 362 14.55 -2.83 12.39
N ILE A 363 15.57 -2.20 11.78
CA ILE A 363 16.10 -0.91 12.23
C ILE A 363 15.02 0.17 12.25
N VAL A 364 14.22 0.30 11.19
CA VAL A 364 13.17 1.35 11.15
C VAL A 364 12.06 1.08 12.17
N HIS A 365 11.70 -0.17 12.43
CA HIS A 365 10.74 -0.50 13.51
C HIS A 365 11.32 -0.17 14.90
N VAL A 366 12.60 -0.47 15.16
CA VAL A 366 13.27 -0.11 16.41
C VAL A 366 13.34 1.41 16.60
N THR A 367 13.56 2.18 15.51
CA THR A 367 13.52 3.65 15.61
C THR A 367 12.13 4.16 15.99
N LEU A 368 11.05 3.53 15.46
CA LEU A 368 9.69 3.87 15.86
C LEU A 368 9.43 3.58 17.34
N ILE A 369 9.81 2.39 17.82
CA ILE A 369 9.67 2.01 19.22
C ILE A 369 10.35 3.03 20.11
N SER A 370 11.60 3.36 19.79
CA SER A 370 12.41 4.32 20.56
C SER A 370 11.76 5.70 20.57
N TYR A 371 11.33 6.19 19.41
CA TYR A 371 10.68 7.51 19.29
C TYR A 371 9.37 7.59 20.09
N VAL A 372 8.48 6.61 19.93
CA VAL A 372 7.17 6.60 20.60
C VAL A 372 7.35 6.45 22.11
N THR A 373 8.31 5.64 22.58
CA THR A 373 8.60 5.42 24.00
C THR A 373 9.19 6.68 24.66
N ILE A 374 10.20 7.31 24.04
CA ILE A 374 10.80 8.55 24.56
C ILE A 374 9.74 9.66 24.65
N ARG A 375 8.91 9.76 23.64
CA ARG A 375 7.86 10.77 23.60
C ARG A 375 6.77 10.51 24.64
N PHE A 376 6.47 9.26 24.94
CA PHE A 376 5.56 8.89 26.02
C PHE A 376 6.05 9.33 27.40
N ILE A 377 7.34 9.14 27.66
CA ILE A 377 7.95 9.54 28.93
C ILE A 377 7.91 11.07 29.10
N ARG A 378 8.12 11.80 27.97
CA ARG A 378 8.24 13.28 28.01
C ARG A 378 6.90 14.03 27.97
N ARG A 379 5.84 13.50 27.37
CA ARG A 379 4.53 14.18 27.20
C ARG A 379 3.38 13.19 27.28
N ARG A 380 2.56 13.26 28.35
CA ARG A 380 1.26 12.61 28.42
C ARG A 380 0.20 13.53 27.77
N LYS A 381 -0.15 13.28 26.50
CA LYS A 381 -1.40 13.80 25.91
C LYS A 381 -2.50 12.76 26.08
N HIS A 382 -3.70 13.20 26.48
CA HIS A 382 -4.89 12.33 26.49
C HIS A 382 -5.55 12.38 25.10
N ALA A 383 -6.03 11.24 24.62
CA ALA A 383 -6.83 11.16 23.40
C ALA A 383 -8.14 11.94 23.60
N LYS A 384 -8.59 12.69 22.59
CA LYS A 384 -9.82 13.48 22.63
C LYS A 384 -11.04 12.62 22.25
N HIS A 385 -10.88 11.78 21.21
CA HIS A 385 -11.90 10.89 20.69
C HIS A 385 -11.29 9.53 20.38
N GLN A 386 -12.10 8.47 20.36
CA GLN A 386 -11.66 7.14 19.93
C GLN A 386 -12.49 6.72 18.71
N ILE A 387 -11.83 6.62 17.56
CA ILE A 387 -12.45 6.20 16.30
C ILE A 387 -12.21 4.71 16.11
N ALA A 388 -13.23 3.94 15.71
CA ALA A 388 -13.07 2.52 15.47
C ALA A 388 -12.04 2.25 14.35
N PHE A 389 -11.26 1.19 14.49
CA PHE A 389 -10.25 0.80 13.49
C PHE A 389 -10.86 0.55 12.10
N GLY A 390 -12.11 0.04 12.04
CA GLY A 390 -12.82 -0.14 10.79
C GLY A 390 -13.02 1.15 10.01
N ASP A 391 -13.24 2.27 10.69
CA ASP A 391 -13.40 3.59 10.06
C ASP A 391 -12.03 4.12 9.56
N ALA A 392 -10.96 3.87 10.31
CA ALA A 392 -9.61 4.19 9.88
C ALA A 392 -9.13 3.31 8.70
N LEU A 393 -9.60 2.04 8.62
CA LEU A 393 -9.32 1.15 7.48
C LEU A 393 -10.02 1.63 6.21
N SER A 394 -11.20 2.26 6.34
CA SER A 394 -11.91 2.86 5.22
C SER A 394 -11.29 4.20 4.76
N ALA A 395 -10.44 4.84 5.57
CA ALA A 395 -9.50 5.87 5.13
C ALA A 395 -8.33 5.20 4.38
N THR A 396 -8.59 4.86 3.16
CA THR A 396 -7.86 3.96 2.29
C THR A 396 -6.47 4.46 1.87
N GLN A 397 -5.85 3.78 0.91
CA GLN A 397 -4.50 4.06 0.42
C GLN A 397 -4.29 5.49 -0.14
N THR A 398 -5.35 6.25 -0.38
CA THR A 398 -5.29 7.55 -1.04
C THR A 398 -5.79 8.71 -0.20
N ALA A 399 -6.09 8.49 1.08
CA ALA A 399 -6.67 9.51 1.98
C ALA A 399 -7.91 10.22 1.40
N SER A 400 -8.75 9.47 0.66
CA SER A 400 -10.03 10.00 0.18
C SER A 400 -10.89 10.39 1.39
N PRO A 401 -11.49 11.60 1.42
CA PRO A 401 -12.25 12.08 2.56
C PRO A 401 -13.51 11.24 2.75
N ILE A 402 -13.46 10.35 3.72
CA ILE A 402 -14.57 9.42 4.05
C ILE A 402 -15.49 10.01 5.13
N PHE A 403 -15.13 11.15 5.73
CA PHE A 403 -15.68 11.61 7.01
C PHE A 403 -16.58 12.85 6.94
N GLU A 404 -17.09 13.27 5.77
CA GLU A 404 -17.59 14.64 5.64
C GLU A 404 -19.02 14.90 6.10
N GLU A 405 -19.87 13.92 6.44
CA GLU A 405 -21.29 14.26 6.72
C GLU A 405 -21.97 13.65 7.96
N ASP A 406 -21.36 12.74 8.71
CA ASP A 406 -22.13 11.95 9.69
C ASP A 406 -21.77 12.15 11.18
N ILE A 407 -21.09 13.24 11.55
CA ILE A 407 -20.93 13.58 12.97
C ILE A 407 -21.89 14.72 13.35
N HIS A 408 -23.17 14.53 13.14
CA HIS A 408 -24.15 15.16 14.01
C HIS A 408 -24.34 14.25 15.23
N PRO A 409 -23.98 14.69 16.44
CA PRO A 409 -24.33 13.96 17.64
C PRO A 409 -25.88 13.88 17.69
N GLN A 410 -26.41 12.66 17.61
CA GLN A 410 -27.82 12.44 17.94
C GLN A 410 -28.03 12.99 19.36
N PRO A 411 -29.02 13.85 19.61
CA PRO A 411 -29.34 14.27 20.96
C PRO A 411 -29.71 13.02 21.77
N VAL A 412 -28.97 12.77 22.84
CA VAL A 412 -29.33 11.76 23.82
C VAL A 412 -30.61 12.24 24.48
N ASP A 413 -31.73 11.67 24.04
CA ASP A 413 -33.00 11.84 24.75
C ASP A 413 -32.82 11.36 26.20
N ARG A 414 -33.13 12.26 27.12
CA ARG A 414 -33.06 12.05 28.57
C ARG A 414 -34.16 11.11 29.05
#